data_ce4fabff94ca11a50f22f0807fb3177a
#
_entry.id   ce4fabff94ca11a50f22f0807fb3177a
#
_cell.length_a   1.000
_cell.length_b   1.000
_cell.length_c   1.000
_cell.angle_alpha   90.00
_cell.angle_beta   90.00
_cell.angle_gamma   90.00
#
_symmetry.space_group_name_H-M   'P 1'
#
loop_
_entity.id
_entity.type
_entity.pdbx_description
1 polymer ?
#
loop_
_entity_poly.entity_id
_entity_poly.type
_entity_poly.pdbx_seq_one_letter_code
_entity_poly.pdbx_strand_id
1 'polypeptide(L)'
;DNKLRIDGAEYNMPKHGFASNMEFEMTQQEGNSITFRLTDTKETYEMYPYHFVLEVTYTIVGSSLNVSWKVTNRNTGMMYFMIGAHPAFNLPNFREKDKIHGYICTMDAPDMQSNVVLPDGYCHDEVETVVLEDGLLPITNTTFDCDTILDQTGRFREVILTGKHKEPLVRVNFHMPVLAIWAPNGGNAP
;
A
#
# COMPACT_ATOMS: atom_id res chain seq x y z
N ASP A 1 -10.56 -10.67 -12.34
CA ASP A 1 -10.66 -12.12 -12.61
C ASP A 1 -9.68 -12.97 -11.77
N ASN A 2 -8.90 -12.37 -10.87
CA ASN A 2 -7.89 -13.07 -10.04
C ASN A 2 -6.93 -13.95 -10.86
N LYS A 3 -6.50 -13.44 -12.01
CA LYS A 3 -5.64 -14.17 -12.93
C LYS A 3 -4.31 -13.46 -13.13
N LEU A 4 -3.25 -14.24 -13.04
CA LEU A 4 -1.90 -13.83 -13.39
C LEU A 4 -1.50 -14.56 -14.68
N ARG A 5 -0.94 -13.84 -15.65
CA ARG A 5 -0.45 -14.42 -16.91
C ARG A 5 1.06 -14.27 -17.00
N ILE A 6 1.75 -15.39 -17.14
CA ILE A 6 3.21 -15.45 -17.27
C ILE A 6 3.53 -16.41 -18.42
N ASP A 7 4.27 -15.95 -19.40
CA ASP A 7 4.73 -16.72 -20.57
C ASP A 7 3.61 -17.50 -21.28
N GLY A 8 2.40 -16.89 -21.36
CA GLY A 8 1.23 -17.46 -21.99
C GLY A 8 0.45 -18.46 -21.13
N ALA A 9 0.92 -18.82 -19.96
CA ALA A 9 0.19 -19.61 -18.97
C ALA A 9 -0.61 -18.71 -18.02
N GLU A 10 -1.72 -19.24 -17.50
CA GLU A 10 -2.62 -18.54 -16.59
C GLU A 10 -2.63 -19.20 -15.22
N TYR A 11 -2.48 -18.38 -14.17
CA TYR A 11 -2.42 -18.80 -12.77
C TYR A 11 -3.51 -18.08 -11.97
N ASN A 12 -4.05 -18.75 -10.95
CA ASN A 12 -4.99 -18.13 -10.03
C ASN A 12 -4.20 -17.34 -8.96
N MET A 13 -4.30 -16.02 -9.02
CA MET A 13 -3.65 -15.12 -8.06
C MET A 13 -4.72 -14.34 -7.31
N PRO A 14 -4.79 -14.39 -5.97
CA PRO A 14 -5.75 -13.61 -5.22
C PRO A 14 -5.47 -12.10 -5.34
N LYS A 15 -6.51 -11.29 -5.16
CA LYS A 15 -6.37 -9.83 -5.04
C LYS A 15 -5.34 -9.53 -3.93
N HIS A 16 -4.42 -8.61 -4.18
CA HIS A 16 -3.27 -8.26 -3.32
C HIS A 16 -2.19 -9.36 -3.17
N GLY A 17 -2.21 -10.41 -3.99
CA GLY A 17 -1.24 -11.49 -3.91
C GLY A 17 -1.49 -12.45 -2.74
N PHE A 18 -0.54 -13.32 -2.48
CA PHE A 18 -0.67 -14.39 -1.48
C PHE A 18 0.10 -14.13 -0.19
N ALA A 19 1.11 -13.27 -0.20
CA ALA A 19 2.08 -13.16 0.90
C ALA A 19 1.44 -12.78 2.24
N SER A 20 0.37 -11.96 2.24
CA SER A 20 -0.35 -11.55 3.45
C SER A 20 -1.07 -12.71 4.17
N ASN A 21 -1.33 -13.82 3.46
CA ASN A 21 -2.03 -15.00 3.98
C ASN A 21 -1.08 -16.17 4.28
N MET A 22 0.25 -15.96 4.15
CA MET A 22 1.25 -17.00 4.38
C MET A 22 1.92 -16.82 5.74
N GLU A 23 2.37 -17.91 6.32
CA GLU A 23 3.20 -17.88 7.51
C GLU A 23 4.64 -17.52 7.16
N PHE A 24 5.20 -16.56 7.90
CA PHE A 24 6.59 -16.16 7.78
C PHE A 24 7.40 -16.74 8.94
N GLU A 25 8.57 -17.26 8.63
CA GLU A 25 9.56 -17.67 9.62
C GLU A 25 10.30 -16.44 10.16
N MET A 26 10.40 -16.29 11.47
CA MET A 26 11.31 -15.32 12.09
C MET A 26 12.74 -15.84 11.97
N THR A 27 13.57 -15.17 11.18
CA THR A 27 14.95 -15.62 10.91
C THR A 27 16.01 -14.86 11.68
N GLN A 28 15.70 -13.64 12.12
CA GLN A 28 16.63 -12.81 12.87
C GLN A 28 15.86 -11.89 13.82
N GLN A 29 16.37 -11.75 15.04
CA GLN A 29 15.96 -10.73 15.99
C GLN A 29 17.21 -10.22 16.69
N GLU A 30 17.51 -8.94 16.50
CA GLU A 30 18.71 -8.32 17.07
C GLU A 30 18.43 -6.85 17.41
N GLY A 31 18.60 -6.50 18.68
CA GLY A 31 18.41 -5.14 19.18
C GLY A 31 17.01 -4.60 18.85
N ASN A 32 16.97 -3.60 17.98
CA ASN A 32 15.76 -2.90 17.53
C ASN A 32 15.24 -3.40 16.19
N SER A 33 15.73 -4.53 15.69
CA SER A 33 15.40 -5.08 14.36
C SER A 33 14.90 -6.52 14.45
N ILE A 34 13.93 -6.85 13.60
CA ILE A 34 13.41 -8.19 13.42
C ILE A 34 13.20 -8.48 11.93
N THR A 35 13.58 -9.67 11.49
CA THR A 35 13.42 -10.12 10.10
C THR A 35 12.56 -11.37 10.02
N PHE A 36 11.57 -11.31 9.14
CA PHE A 36 10.72 -12.41 8.78
C PHE A 36 10.99 -12.84 7.34
N ARG A 37 10.91 -14.14 7.07
CA ARG A 37 11.18 -14.74 5.76
C ARG A 37 10.01 -15.59 5.31
N LEU A 38 9.64 -15.42 4.05
CA LEU A 38 8.78 -16.31 3.30
C LEU A 38 9.60 -16.91 2.14
N THR A 39 9.65 -18.24 2.07
CA THR A 39 10.25 -18.96 0.94
C THR A 39 9.13 -19.61 0.14
N ASP A 40 9.32 -19.72 -1.17
CA ASP A 40 8.37 -20.41 -2.02
C ASP A 40 8.08 -21.85 -1.55
N THR A 41 6.86 -22.27 -1.73
CA THR A 41 6.36 -23.61 -1.42
C THR A 41 5.71 -24.19 -2.67
N LYS A 42 5.34 -25.46 -2.64
CA LYS A 42 4.55 -26.07 -3.72
C LYS A 42 3.24 -25.30 -3.95
N GLU A 43 2.58 -24.88 -2.88
CA GLU A 43 1.33 -24.11 -2.95
C GLU A 43 1.54 -22.74 -3.58
N THR A 44 2.56 -21.97 -3.17
CA THR A 44 2.84 -20.67 -3.80
C THR A 44 3.28 -20.82 -5.24
N TYR A 45 3.99 -21.90 -5.59
CA TYR A 45 4.42 -22.16 -6.94
C TYR A 45 3.25 -22.44 -7.91
N GLU A 46 2.16 -23.03 -7.42
CA GLU A 46 0.92 -23.24 -8.20
C GLU A 46 0.21 -21.92 -8.56
N MET A 47 0.38 -20.86 -7.74
CA MET A 47 -0.18 -19.53 -7.97
C MET A 47 0.81 -18.61 -8.69
N TYR A 48 2.11 -18.78 -8.43
CA TYR A 48 3.18 -17.91 -8.88
C TYR A 48 4.42 -18.78 -9.20
N PRO A 49 4.68 -19.12 -10.48
CA PRO A 49 5.60 -20.18 -10.87
C PRO A 49 7.08 -19.76 -10.82
N TYR A 50 7.48 -19.19 -9.71
CA TYR A 50 8.85 -18.78 -9.45
C TYR A 50 9.33 -19.27 -8.08
N HIS A 51 10.62 -19.59 -8.02
CA HIS A 51 11.33 -19.82 -6.77
C HIS A 51 11.86 -18.49 -6.24
N PHE A 52 11.49 -18.14 -5.02
CA PHE A 52 11.86 -16.86 -4.43
C PHE A 52 12.13 -16.98 -2.93
N VAL A 53 12.78 -15.96 -2.39
CA VAL A 53 12.79 -15.66 -0.97
C VAL A 53 12.36 -14.20 -0.80
N LEU A 54 11.36 -13.96 0.05
CA LEU A 54 10.96 -12.64 0.51
C LEU A 54 11.38 -12.47 1.97
N GLU A 55 12.20 -11.48 2.25
CA GLU A 55 12.56 -11.07 3.60
C GLU A 55 11.95 -9.71 3.90
N VAL A 56 11.27 -9.60 5.04
CA VAL A 56 10.69 -8.36 5.53
C VAL A 56 11.36 -8.03 6.85
N THR A 57 12.06 -6.89 6.89
CA THR A 57 12.78 -6.44 8.09
C THR A 57 12.13 -5.18 8.64
N TYR A 58 11.77 -5.23 9.91
CA TYR A 58 11.28 -4.11 10.68
C TYR A 58 12.39 -3.61 11.61
N THR A 59 12.67 -2.30 11.56
CA THR A 59 13.70 -1.68 12.41
C THR A 59 13.15 -0.41 13.04
N ILE A 60 13.23 -0.31 14.37
CA ILE A 60 12.78 0.88 15.11
C ILE A 60 14.02 1.79 15.31
N VAL A 61 13.89 3.05 14.89
CA VAL A 61 14.94 4.07 15.09
C VAL A 61 14.28 5.34 15.66
N GLY A 62 14.49 5.59 16.93
CA GLY A 62 13.78 6.67 17.64
C GLY A 62 12.25 6.46 17.59
N SER A 63 11.54 7.41 17.00
CA SER A 63 10.08 7.34 16.79
C SER A 63 9.69 6.80 15.42
N SER A 64 10.65 6.29 14.63
CA SER A 64 10.41 5.81 13.28
C SER A 64 10.44 4.29 13.22
N LEU A 65 9.55 3.70 12.43
CA LEU A 65 9.56 2.31 12.03
C LEU A 65 9.99 2.23 10.55
N ASN A 66 11.14 1.64 10.30
CA ASN A 66 11.59 1.34 8.94
C ASN A 66 11.17 -0.08 8.58
N VAL A 67 10.54 -0.22 7.41
CA VAL A 67 10.15 -1.52 6.85
C VAL A 67 10.88 -1.69 5.52
N SER A 68 11.70 -2.71 5.41
CA SER A 68 12.41 -3.04 4.16
C SER A 68 12.04 -4.42 3.67
N TRP A 69 11.91 -4.52 2.35
CA TRP A 69 11.65 -5.78 1.65
C TRP A 69 12.85 -6.15 0.80
N LYS A 70 13.25 -7.40 0.90
CA LYS A 70 14.26 -7.97 0.02
C LYS A 70 13.67 -9.18 -0.68
N VAL A 71 13.53 -9.08 -2.01
CA VAL A 71 13.07 -10.18 -2.86
C VAL A 71 14.28 -10.78 -3.55
N THR A 72 14.51 -12.06 -3.34
CA THR A 72 15.59 -12.81 -3.97
C THR A 72 15.02 -13.78 -5.01
N ASN A 73 15.40 -13.59 -6.25
CA ASN A 73 15.11 -14.53 -7.35
C ASN A 73 16.01 -15.75 -7.22
N ARG A 74 15.42 -16.94 -7.12
CA ARG A 74 16.12 -18.22 -7.06
C ARG A 74 16.03 -19.04 -8.35
N ASN A 75 15.49 -18.44 -9.41
CA ASN A 75 15.43 -19.05 -10.73
C ASN A 75 16.69 -18.70 -11.54
N THR A 76 16.93 -19.42 -12.61
CA THR A 76 17.99 -19.12 -13.58
C THR A 76 17.61 -17.99 -14.53
N GLY A 77 16.30 -17.72 -14.72
CA GLY A 77 15.75 -16.71 -15.59
C GLY A 77 15.24 -15.49 -14.83
N MET A 78 14.62 -14.59 -15.57
CA MET A 78 14.00 -13.38 -15.02
C MET A 78 12.75 -13.73 -14.22
N MET A 79 12.54 -13.07 -13.09
CA MET A 79 11.36 -13.17 -12.25
C MET A 79 10.68 -11.81 -12.20
N TYR A 80 9.41 -11.77 -12.57
CA TYR A 80 8.58 -10.57 -12.48
C TYR A 80 7.78 -10.61 -11.19
N PHE A 81 7.77 -9.52 -10.43
CA PHE A 81 7.00 -9.42 -9.21
C PHE A 81 6.46 -8.02 -8.98
N MET A 82 5.40 -7.95 -8.21
CA MET A 82 4.88 -6.71 -7.63
C MET A 82 4.90 -6.85 -6.11
N ILE A 83 5.24 -5.76 -5.42
CA ILE A 83 5.26 -5.72 -3.97
C ILE A 83 4.74 -4.37 -3.48
N GLY A 84 4.03 -4.39 -2.38
CA GLY A 84 3.53 -3.19 -1.73
C GLY A 84 3.23 -3.45 -0.26
N ALA A 85 2.91 -2.39 0.47
CA ALA A 85 2.42 -2.46 1.84
C ALA A 85 1.06 -1.78 1.93
N HIS A 86 0.26 -2.21 2.88
CA HIS A 86 -1.06 -1.66 3.15
C HIS A 86 -1.19 -1.30 4.65
N PRO A 87 -0.37 -0.35 5.15
CA PRO A 87 -0.47 0.05 6.55
C PRO A 87 -1.79 0.80 6.78
N ALA A 88 -2.42 0.56 7.92
CA ALA A 88 -3.59 1.29 8.35
C ALA A 88 -3.25 2.22 9.51
N PHE A 89 -3.77 3.45 9.45
CA PHE A 89 -3.55 4.46 10.47
C PHE A 89 -4.88 4.96 11.01
N ASN A 90 -4.97 5.11 12.31
CA ASN A 90 -6.17 5.63 12.95
C ASN A 90 -6.22 7.14 12.86
N LEU A 91 -7.38 7.68 12.45
CA LEU A 91 -7.67 9.09 12.51
C LEU A 91 -8.62 9.35 13.68
N PRO A 92 -8.20 10.09 14.73
CA PRO A 92 -9.05 10.36 15.89
C PRO A 92 -10.37 11.04 15.49
N ASN A 93 -11.47 10.60 16.12
CA ASN A 93 -12.80 11.19 15.95
C ASN A 93 -13.44 11.08 14.55
N PHE A 94 -13.03 10.14 13.73
CA PHE A 94 -13.59 9.92 12.38
C PHE A 94 -15.11 9.58 12.34
N ARG A 95 -15.77 9.51 13.49
CA ARG A 95 -17.19 9.12 13.60
C ARG A 95 -18.18 10.27 13.39
N GLU A 96 -17.74 11.52 13.36
CA GLU A 96 -18.61 12.67 13.18
C GLU A 96 -18.91 12.89 11.70
N LYS A 97 -20.20 12.87 11.31
CA LYS A 97 -20.62 13.12 9.93
C LYS A 97 -20.38 14.57 9.52
N ASP A 98 -20.12 14.77 8.23
CA ASP A 98 -20.03 16.07 7.55
C ASP A 98 -18.95 17.03 8.09
N LYS A 99 -17.90 16.49 8.72
CA LYS A 99 -16.78 17.29 9.22
C LYS A 99 -15.46 16.83 8.59
N ILE A 100 -14.51 17.73 8.54
CA ILE A 100 -13.12 17.40 8.23
C ILE A 100 -12.52 16.79 9.49
N HIS A 101 -12.02 15.56 9.34
CA HIS A 101 -11.41 14.79 10.44
C HIS A 101 -9.90 14.95 10.49
N GLY A 102 -9.29 15.25 9.36
CA GLY A 102 -7.88 15.44 9.17
C GLY A 102 -7.56 15.69 7.71
N TYR A 103 -6.29 15.60 7.35
CA TYR A 103 -5.84 15.80 5.98
C TYR A 103 -4.77 14.79 5.61
N ILE A 104 -4.72 14.45 4.33
CA ILE A 104 -3.53 13.93 3.70
C ILE A 104 -2.74 15.13 3.19
N CYS A 105 -1.50 15.26 3.63
CA CYS A 105 -0.61 16.35 3.24
C CYS A 105 0.57 15.79 2.46
N THR A 106 0.89 16.42 1.33
CA THR A 106 2.11 16.18 0.58
C THR A 106 2.54 17.46 -0.12
N MET A 107 3.85 17.63 -0.29
CA MET A 107 4.44 18.76 -1.02
C MET A 107 5.08 18.30 -2.35
N ASP A 108 4.98 17.01 -2.67
CA ASP A 108 5.63 16.44 -3.85
C ASP A 108 4.94 16.85 -5.16
N ALA A 109 3.63 17.13 -5.10
CA ALA A 109 2.84 17.59 -6.25
C ALA A 109 1.61 18.40 -5.80
N PRO A 110 1.08 19.29 -6.65
CA PRO A 110 -0.13 20.08 -6.35
C PRO A 110 -1.44 19.29 -6.51
N ASP A 111 -1.36 18.11 -7.08
CA ASP A 111 -2.51 17.25 -7.38
C ASP A 111 -2.11 15.77 -7.34
N MET A 112 -3.11 14.89 -7.25
CA MET A 112 -2.99 13.47 -7.51
C MET A 112 -3.71 13.14 -8.82
N GLN A 113 -3.08 12.33 -9.67
CA GLN A 113 -3.68 11.81 -10.89
C GLN A 113 -4.25 10.42 -10.59
N SER A 114 -5.50 10.39 -10.11
CA SER A 114 -6.12 9.16 -9.65
C SER A 114 -6.71 8.39 -10.81
N ASN A 115 -6.29 7.14 -10.97
CA ASN A 115 -7.02 6.22 -11.85
C ASN A 115 -8.38 5.88 -11.24
N VAL A 116 -9.40 5.86 -12.09
CA VAL A 116 -10.75 5.48 -11.68
C VAL A 116 -10.77 4.00 -11.30
N VAL A 117 -11.26 3.71 -10.10
CA VAL A 117 -11.47 2.35 -9.63
C VAL A 117 -12.96 2.04 -9.69
N LEU A 118 -13.32 1.01 -10.45
CA LEU A 118 -14.72 0.60 -10.60
C LEU A 118 -15.23 -0.17 -9.36
N PRO A 119 -16.55 -0.27 -9.17
CA PRO A 119 -17.16 -1.00 -8.06
C PRO A 119 -16.78 -2.49 -8.00
N ASP A 120 -16.32 -3.07 -9.10
CA ASP A 120 -15.79 -4.44 -9.16
C ASP A 120 -14.31 -4.54 -8.70
N GLY A 121 -13.69 -3.40 -8.39
CA GLY A 121 -12.32 -3.31 -7.91
C GLY A 121 -11.26 -3.30 -9.00
N TYR A 122 -11.64 -3.13 -10.27
CA TYR A 122 -10.69 -2.94 -11.37
C TYR A 122 -10.34 -1.48 -11.58
N CYS A 123 -9.08 -1.23 -11.89
CA CYS A 123 -8.55 0.06 -12.25
C CYS A 123 -8.77 0.30 -13.76
N HIS A 124 -9.32 1.45 -14.10
CA HIS A 124 -9.47 1.92 -15.48
C HIS A 124 -8.30 2.79 -15.90
N ASP A 125 -8.11 2.93 -17.23
CA ASP A 125 -7.14 3.86 -17.81
C ASP A 125 -7.58 5.34 -17.69
N GLU A 126 -8.86 5.57 -17.36
CA GLU A 126 -9.38 6.90 -17.10
C GLU A 126 -8.76 7.48 -15.83
N VAL A 127 -8.36 8.75 -15.91
CA VAL A 127 -7.66 9.45 -14.82
C VAL A 127 -8.45 10.70 -14.44
N GLU A 128 -8.73 10.83 -13.15
CA GLU A 128 -9.30 12.02 -12.54
C GLU A 128 -8.23 12.80 -11.79
N THR A 129 -8.31 14.13 -11.85
CA THR A 129 -7.39 15.00 -11.11
C THR A 129 -7.99 15.35 -9.76
N VAL A 130 -7.33 14.93 -8.68
CA VAL A 130 -7.64 15.30 -7.31
C VAL A 130 -6.74 16.46 -6.90
N VAL A 131 -7.30 17.68 -6.88
CA VAL A 131 -6.56 18.90 -6.55
C VAL A 131 -6.26 18.94 -5.03
N LEU A 132 -5.02 19.27 -4.69
CA LEU A 132 -4.57 19.46 -3.31
C LEU A 132 -4.54 20.98 -3.02
N GLU A 133 -5.41 21.45 -2.15
CA GLU A 133 -5.40 22.85 -1.72
C GLU A 133 -4.24 23.08 -0.72
N ASP A 134 -3.25 23.87 -1.13
CA ASP A 134 -2.02 24.08 -0.36
C ASP A 134 -1.31 22.74 0.04
N GLY A 135 -1.35 21.75 -0.84
CA GLY A 135 -0.80 20.43 -0.59
C GLY A 135 -1.63 19.55 0.34
N LEU A 136 -2.88 19.91 0.59
CA LEU A 136 -3.79 19.24 1.53
C LEU A 136 -5.00 18.64 0.81
N LEU A 137 -5.28 17.38 1.09
CA LEU A 137 -6.54 16.71 0.77
C LEU A 137 -7.35 16.55 2.07
N PRO A 138 -8.53 17.16 2.21
CA PRO A 138 -9.34 16.99 3.40
C PRO A 138 -9.92 15.56 3.46
N ILE A 139 -9.87 14.95 4.63
CA ILE A 139 -10.49 13.65 4.90
C ILE A 139 -11.84 13.89 5.55
N THR A 140 -12.88 13.51 4.83
CA THR A 140 -14.28 13.53 5.26
C THR A 140 -14.87 12.13 5.14
N ASN A 141 -16.11 11.95 5.57
CA ASN A 141 -16.80 10.66 5.41
C ASN A 141 -17.04 10.27 3.95
N THR A 142 -16.90 11.22 3.00
CA THR A 142 -17.18 11.02 1.58
C THR A 142 -15.93 11.08 0.69
N THR A 143 -14.76 11.34 1.26
CA THR A 143 -13.50 11.46 0.49
C THR A 143 -13.18 10.19 -0.32
N PHE A 144 -13.63 9.04 0.17
CA PHE A 144 -13.37 7.74 -0.44
C PHE A 144 -14.65 7.04 -0.95
N ASP A 145 -15.73 7.81 -1.23
CA ASP A 145 -16.97 7.23 -1.76
C ASP A 145 -16.80 6.63 -3.15
N CYS A 146 -15.82 7.12 -3.92
CA CYS A 146 -15.42 6.56 -5.22
C CYS A 146 -14.31 5.52 -5.11
N ASP A 147 -14.15 4.85 -3.92
CA ASP A 147 -13.09 3.89 -3.63
C ASP A 147 -11.72 4.57 -3.41
N THR A 148 -10.66 3.97 -3.89
CA THR A 148 -9.26 4.34 -3.65
C THR A 148 -8.84 5.52 -4.54
N ILE A 149 -8.18 6.52 -3.97
CA ILE A 149 -7.38 7.49 -4.75
C ILE A 149 -6.06 6.79 -5.10
N LEU A 150 -5.88 6.47 -6.38
CA LEU A 150 -4.79 5.64 -6.88
C LEU A 150 -3.91 6.41 -7.85
N ASP A 151 -2.79 6.95 -7.39
CA ASP A 151 -1.82 7.65 -8.23
C ASP A 151 -0.68 6.71 -8.64
N GLN A 152 -0.52 6.52 -9.96
CA GLN A 152 0.51 5.67 -10.57
C GLN A 152 1.61 6.49 -11.26
N THR A 153 1.67 7.80 -11.03
CA THR A 153 2.64 8.68 -11.69
C THR A 153 4.07 8.55 -11.17
N GLY A 154 4.24 7.94 -9.99
CA GLY A 154 5.54 7.81 -9.35
C GLY A 154 6.14 9.11 -8.84
N ARG A 155 5.33 10.18 -8.71
CA ARG A 155 5.79 11.50 -8.25
C ARG A 155 5.98 11.58 -6.74
N PHE A 156 5.17 10.82 -5.99
CA PHE A 156 5.12 10.90 -4.53
C PHE A 156 6.25 10.12 -3.86
N ARG A 157 6.79 10.70 -2.79
CA ARG A 157 7.81 10.10 -1.91
C ARG A 157 7.45 10.24 -0.45
N GLU A 158 6.57 11.18 -0.12
CA GLU A 158 6.12 11.44 1.23
C GLU A 158 4.63 11.74 1.28
N VAL A 159 3.98 11.19 2.30
CA VAL A 159 2.62 11.55 2.68
C VAL A 159 2.57 11.71 4.19
N ILE A 160 1.90 12.76 4.67
CA ILE A 160 1.69 13.03 6.09
C ILE A 160 0.19 12.96 6.37
N LEU A 161 -0.22 12.07 7.27
CA LEU A 161 -1.54 12.12 7.87
C LEU A 161 -1.54 13.16 8.97
N THR A 162 -2.45 14.12 8.91
CA THR A 162 -2.61 15.15 9.95
C THR A 162 -3.98 15.05 10.60
N GLY A 163 -4.10 15.58 11.81
CA GLY A 163 -5.39 15.81 12.45
C GLY A 163 -6.13 17.02 11.87
N LYS A 164 -7.31 17.30 12.41
CA LYS A 164 -8.19 18.40 11.93
C LYS A 164 -7.61 19.81 12.08
N HIS A 165 -6.64 19.99 12.96
CA HIS A 165 -5.91 21.24 13.16
C HIS A 165 -4.58 21.29 12.41
N LYS A 166 -4.39 20.36 11.45
CA LYS A 166 -3.19 20.19 10.63
C LYS A 166 -1.94 19.76 11.42
N GLU A 167 -2.10 19.30 12.67
CA GLU A 167 -1.01 18.69 13.44
C GLU A 167 -0.62 17.34 12.81
N PRO A 168 0.67 17.08 12.59
CA PRO A 168 1.12 15.82 12.01
C PRO A 168 0.91 14.65 12.99
N LEU A 169 0.28 13.59 12.51
CA LEU A 169 0.05 12.35 13.26
C LEU A 169 1.04 11.26 12.83
N VAL A 170 1.13 11.05 11.53
CA VAL A 170 2.01 10.03 10.95
C VAL A 170 2.63 10.59 9.67
N ARG A 171 3.93 10.36 9.50
CA ARG A 171 4.65 10.63 8.24
C ARG A 171 5.06 9.30 7.62
N VAL A 172 4.74 9.10 6.37
CA VAL A 172 5.10 7.91 5.60
C VAL A 172 6.01 8.33 4.46
N ASN A 173 7.24 7.84 4.48
CA ASN A 173 8.20 8.02 3.39
C ASN A 173 8.34 6.69 2.64
N PHE A 174 8.38 6.74 1.32
CA PHE A 174 8.43 5.55 0.47
C PHE A 174 9.11 5.82 -0.87
N HIS A 175 9.56 4.74 -1.53
CA HIS A 175 10.17 4.77 -2.87
C HIS A 175 9.38 3.93 -3.87
N MET A 176 8.11 3.64 -3.55
CA MET A 176 7.21 2.90 -4.44
C MET A 176 6.68 3.82 -5.55
N PRO A 177 6.47 3.31 -6.77
CA PRO A 177 5.96 4.11 -7.88
C PRO A 177 4.47 4.40 -7.79
N VAL A 178 3.73 3.69 -6.95
CA VAL A 178 2.28 3.80 -6.81
C VAL A 178 1.93 4.22 -5.39
N LEU A 179 1.09 5.24 -5.28
CA LEU A 179 0.46 5.68 -4.04
C LEU A 179 -1.04 5.36 -4.11
N ALA A 180 -1.54 4.60 -3.16
CA ALA A 180 -2.95 4.33 -2.98
C ALA A 180 -3.39 4.83 -1.61
N ILE A 181 -4.47 5.61 -1.55
CA ILE A 181 -5.05 6.12 -0.31
C ILE A 181 -6.51 5.71 -0.26
N TRP A 182 -6.89 5.08 0.83
CA TRP A 182 -8.24 4.55 1.00
C TRP A 182 -8.64 4.52 2.47
N ALA A 183 -9.94 4.62 2.71
CA ALA A 183 -10.54 4.30 4.01
C ALA A 183 -11.91 3.61 3.78
N PRO A 184 -12.34 2.73 4.68
CA PRO A 184 -13.66 2.12 4.58
C PRO A 184 -14.76 3.18 4.73
N ASN A 185 -15.86 3.04 3.98
CA ASN A 185 -17.02 3.93 4.03
C ASN A 185 -17.54 4.05 5.46
N GLY A 186 -17.71 5.29 5.93
CA GLY A 186 -18.16 5.57 7.29
C GLY A 186 -17.10 5.40 8.38
N GLY A 187 -15.84 5.19 8.03
CA GLY A 187 -14.72 5.14 8.98
C GLY A 187 -14.76 3.99 9.97
N ASN A 188 -15.54 2.97 9.70
CA ASN A 188 -15.57 1.75 10.51
C ASN A 188 -14.51 0.77 10.01
N ALA A 189 -13.26 1.02 10.33
CA ALA A 189 -12.29 -0.06 10.35
C ALA A 189 -12.56 -0.94 11.59
N PRO A 190 -12.41 -2.27 11.47
CA PRO A 190 -12.55 -3.18 12.61
C PRO A 190 -11.52 -2.89 13.69
#